data_b9ab598607a77f11d493fee213cac81c
#
_entry.id   b9ab598607a77f11d493fee213cac81c
#
_cell.length_a   1.000
_cell.length_b   1.000
_cell.length_c   1.000
_cell.angle_alpha   90.00
_cell.angle_beta   90.00
_cell.angle_gamma   90.00
#
_symmetry.space_group_name_H-M   'P 1'
#
loop_
_entity.id
_entity.type
_entity.pdbx_description
1 polymer ?
#
loop_
_entity_poly.entity_id
_entity_poly.type
_entity_poly.pdbx_seq_one_letter_code
_entity_poly.pdbx_strand_id
1 'polypeptide(L)'
;QSRRSIHSPVSLRNKSIRIKKESTISQPTILWFRQDLRLADNPALVAACEMGLVIPVYILEDAKNQQWSPGGASRWWLHHALLSLDKSLHGKLNIYQGDPLVILTELAENNNAGAVLWNRCYEPESIERDGLIKSSLKDAGLNVQSFNGSLLWEPWQVLKKDDTPYKVFTPYYRRGCLSKSAPRRPLAQPANMQLHKLEHSLSVDDLSLLPTIGWDKKMHEHWDISEEGAKDRLDEFVFNGIQDYREGRNFPNKKNVSRLSPYLHFGQISVNTAWYAANDAAALIDNESNLDTFLSELGWREFSYYLLYHFPALP
;
A
#
# COMPACT_ATOMS: atom_id res chain seq x y z
N GLN A 1 65.47 21.65 60.15
CA GLN A 1 64.18 22.32 60.46
C GLN A 1 63.65 22.94 59.17
N SER A 2 62.75 22.29 58.51
CA SER A 2 62.11 22.72 57.25
C SER A 2 60.63 22.43 57.26
N ARG A 3 59.84 23.49 57.23
CA ARG A 3 58.39 23.40 57.17
C ARG A 3 57.99 23.23 55.69
N ARG A 4 57.27 22.14 55.39
CA ARG A 4 56.60 21.92 54.13
C ARG A 4 55.24 22.60 54.13
N SER A 5 54.98 23.43 53.17
CA SER A 5 53.71 24.06 52.84
C SER A 5 52.88 23.09 52.00
N ILE A 6 51.65 22.83 52.44
CA ILE A 6 50.71 21.98 51.79
C ILE A 6 49.83 22.86 50.85
N HIS A 7 49.92 22.62 49.58
CA HIS A 7 48.97 23.20 48.58
C HIS A 7 47.76 22.30 48.40
N SER A 8 46.59 22.87 48.67
CA SER A 8 45.31 22.23 48.36
C SER A 8 44.97 22.33 46.87
N PRO A 9 44.38 21.28 46.23
CA PRO A 9 43.99 21.35 44.83
C PRO A 9 42.64 22.06 44.67
N VAL A 10 42.62 22.98 43.69
CA VAL A 10 41.41 23.71 43.20
C VAL A 10 40.49 22.75 42.52
N SER A 11 39.28 22.62 43.04
CA SER A 11 38.18 21.84 42.44
C SER A 11 37.65 22.56 41.19
N LEU A 12 37.93 22.02 40.01
CA LEU A 12 37.29 22.39 38.74
C LEU A 12 35.90 21.82 38.69
N ARG A 13 34.87 22.64 38.94
CA ARG A 13 33.46 22.30 38.69
C ARG A 13 33.22 22.21 37.18
N ASN A 14 33.08 20.98 36.68
CA ASN A 14 32.55 20.73 35.34
C ASN A 14 31.11 21.21 35.27
N LYS A 15 30.86 22.35 34.65
CA LYS A 15 29.51 22.75 34.18
C LYS A 15 29.20 21.93 32.95
N SER A 16 28.40 20.84 33.13
CA SER A 16 27.78 20.14 32.02
C SER A 16 26.79 21.08 31.34
N ILE A 17 27.16 21.55 30.17
CA ILE A 17 26.25 22.27 29.27
C ILE A 17 25.23 21.24 28.78
N ARG A 18 24.04 21.24 29.38
CA ARG A 18 22.87 20.57 28.80
C ARG A 18 22.48 21.34 27.55
N ILE A 19 22.92 20.83 26.40
CA ILE A 19 22.35 21.23 25.12
C ILE A 19 20.90 20.75 25.15
N LYS A 20 19.96 21.67 25.36
CA LYS A 20 18.55 21.42 25.06
C LYS A 20 18.51 21.15 23.56
N LYS A 21 18.29 19.88 23.18
CA LYS A 21 17.82 19.53 21.84
C LYS A 21 16.50 20.26 21.67
N GLU A 22 16.51 21.40 20.99
CA GLU A 22 15.29 21.99 20.46
C GLU A 22 14.66 20.89 19.61
N SER A 23 13.49 20.41 20.02
CA SER A 23 12.67 19.55 19.18
C SER A 23 12.22 20.42 18.01
N THR A 24 12.95 20.37 16.91
CA THR A 24 12.40 20.80 15.62
C THR A 24 11.13 19.99 15.44
N ILE A 25 9.98 20.64 15.59
CA ILE A 25 8.69 20.05 15.25
C ILE A 25 8.82 19.66 13.79
N SER A 26 8.92 18.36 13.50
CA SER A 26 8.98 17.88 12.12
C SER A 26 7.68 18.27 11.43
N GLN A 27 7.79 18.85 10.24
CA GLN A 27 6.60 19.17 9.45
C GLN A 27 5.79 17.91 9.19
N PRO A 28 4.44 17.97 9.22
CA PRO A 28 3.61 16.81 8.96
C PRO A 28 3.87 16.21 7.58
N THR A 29 3.67 14.91 7.46
CA THR A 29 3.74 14.17 6.19
C THR A 29 2.33 13.77 5.79
N ILE A 30 1.89 14.15 4.60
CA ILE A 30 0.64 13.67 4.00
C ILE A 30 0.91 12.30 3.41
N LEU A 31 0.14 11.29 3.84
CA LEU A 31 0.13 9.96 3.28
C LEU A 31 -1.15 9.76 2.47
N TRP A 32 -1.03 9.68 1.14
CA TRP A 32 -2.17 9.52 0.25
C TRP A 32 -2.43 8.04 -0.06
N PHE A 33 -3.48 7.47 0.55
CA PHE A 33 -3.98 6.13 0.29
C PHE A 33 -4.82 6.07 -0.98
N ARG A 34 -4.73 4.96 -1.72
CA ARG A 34 -5.51 4.69 -2.94
C ARG A 34 -5.93 3.22 -3.04
N GLN A 35 -5.19 2.39 -3.82
CA GLN A 35 -5.39 0.93 -3.92
C GLN A 35 -4.46 0.17 -2.96
N ASP A 36 -4.29 0.69 -1.77
CA ASP A 36 -3.37 0.18 -0.73
C ASP A 36 -3.98 0.33 0.67
N LEU A 37 -5.28 -0.02 0.78
CA LEU A 37 -6.12 0.21 1.97
C LEU A 37 -5.76 -0.77 3.11
N ARG A 38 -4.51 -0.70 3.59
CA ARG A 38 -3.95 -1.54 4.65
C ARG A 38 -2.85 -0.84 5.42
N LEU A 39 -2.52 -1.36 6.60
CA LEU A 39 -1.41 -0.89 7.44
C LEU A 39 -0.17 -1.81 7.33
N ALA A 40 -0.36 -3.13 7.29
CA ALA A 40 0.74 -4.07 7.12
C ALA A 40 1.25 -4.05 5.67
N ASP A 41 2.54 -4.21 5.51
CA ASP A 41 3.22 -4.18 4.21
C ASP A 41 2.86 -2.96 3.33
N ASN A 42 2.82 -1.78 3.96
CA ASN A 42 2.58 -0.50 3.29
C ASN A 42 3.85 0.36 3.33
N PRO A 43 4.69 0.34 2.27
CA PRO A 43 5.97 1.07 2.25
C PRO A 43 5.83 2.58 2.43
N ALA A 44 4.78 3.18 1.87
CA ALA A 44 4.54 4.62 2.01
C ALA A 44 4.18 4.99 3.47
N LEU A 45 3.38 4.15 4.15
CA LEU A 45 3.04 4.34 5.56
C LEU A 45 4.27 4.20 6.45
N VAL A 46 5.11 3.18 6.23
CA VAL A 46 6.35 2.98 6.98
C VAL A 46 7.24 4.23 6.86
N ALA A 47 7.49 4.68 5.63
CA ALA A 47 8.30 5.87 5.39
C ALA A 47 7.69 7.15 5.98
N ALA A 48 6.37 7.31 5.92
CA ALA A 48 5.69 8.46 6.54
C ALA A 48 5.82 8.46 8.06
N CYS A 49 5.68 7.30 8.72
CA CYS A 49 5.83 7.17 10.17
C CYS A 49 7.27 7.44 10.64
N GLU A 50 8.27 7.10 9.83
CA GLU A 50 9.68 7.43 10.11
C GLU A 50 9.96 8.95 10.08
N MET A 51 9.16 9.71 9.32
CA MET A 51 9.24 11.17 9.26
C MET A 51 8.55 11.88 10.44
N GLY A 52 7.64 11.21 11.15
CA GLY A 52 6.97 11.72 12.36
C GLY A 52 5.46 11.80 12.24
N LEU A 53 4.87 13.02 12.32
CA LEU A 53 3.41 13.21 12.28
C LEU A 53 2.88 12.94 10.88
N VAL A 54 1.89 12.03 10.78
CA VAL A 54 1.26 11.61 9.52
C VAL A 54 -0.18 12.12 9.44
N ILE A 55 -0.53 12.71 8.31
CA ILE A 55 -1.90 13.05 7.92
C ILE A 55 -2.33 12.01 6.90
N PRO A 56 -3.04 10.93 7.29
CA PRO A 56 -3.53 9.93 6.35
C PRO A 56 -4.71 10.49 5.56
N VAL A 57 -4.63 10.42 4.24
CA VAL A 57 -5.60 11.03 3.32
C VAL A 57 -6.09 9.99 2.32
N TYR A 58 -7.40 9.97 2.06
CA TYR A 58 -8.01 9.31 0.93
C TYR A 58 -8.80 10.36 0.10
N ILE A 59 -8.65 10.33 -1.21
CA ILE A 59 -9.35 11.23 -2.12
C ILE A 59 -10.14 10.39 -3.12
N LEU A 60 -11.47 10.54 -3.12
CA LEU A 60 -12.32 9.98 -4.16
C LEU A 60 -12.33 10.94 -5.35
N GLU A 61 -11.78 10.51 -6.46
CA GLU A 61 -11.78 11.28 -7.70
C GLU A 61 -13.18 11.30 -8.32
N ASP A 62 -13.55 12.42 -8.95
CA ASP A 62 -14.84 12.54 -9.62
C ASP A 62 -14.95 11.58 -10.81
N ALA A 63 -15.98 10.73 -10.79
CA ALA A 63 -16.25 9.72 -11.82
C ALA A 63 -16.40 10.32 -13.24
N LYS A 64 -16.71 11.60 -13.35
CA LYS A 64 -16.87 12.32 -14.63
C LYS A 64 -15.57 12.41 -15.42
N ASN A 65 -14.43 12.30 -14.76
CA ASN A 65 -13.10 12.41 -15.35
C ASN A 65 -12.45 11.04 -15.61
N GLN A 66 -13.13 9.94 -15.31
CA GLN A 66 -12.59 8.59 -15.46
C GLN A 66 -13.25 7.86 -16.64
N GLN A 67 -12.45 7.36 -17.58
CA GLN A 67 -12.92 6.51 -18.67
C GLN A 67 -13.58 5.22 -18.14
N TRP A 68 -13.09 4.68 -17.01
CA TRP A 68 -13.53 3.44 -16.38
C TRP A 68 -14.00 3.70 -14.95
N SER A 69 -15.24 4.16 -14.79
CA SER A 69 -15.83 4.38 -13.47
C SER A 69 -16.11 3.05 -12.75
N PRO A 70 -15.80 2.95 -11.43
CA PRO A 70 -16.11 1.76 -10.64
C PRO A 70 -17.59 1.41 -10.64
N GLY A 71 -17.90 0.13 -10.92
CA GLY A 71 -19.26 -0.38 -10.83
C GLY A 71 -19.79 -0.46 -9.39
N GLY A 72 -21.11 -0.77 -9.24
CA GLY A 72 -21.77 -0.79 -7.93
C GLY A 72 -21.10 -1.70 -6.90
N ALA A 73 -20.66 -2.90 -7.29
CA ALA A 73 -20.00 -3.84 -6.38
C ALA A 73 -18.62 -3.32 -5.92
N SER A 74 -17.85 -2.68 -6.82
CA SER A 74 -16.57 -2.06 -6.46
C SER A 74 -16.75 -0.87 -5.54
N ARG A 75 -17.78 -0.04 -5.75
CA ARG A 75 -18.12 1.09 -4.87
C ARG A 75 -18.55 0.60 -3.49
N TRP A 76 -19.39 -0.45 -3.43
CA TRP A 76 -19.80 -1.09 -2.18
C TRP A 76 -18.57 -1.64 -1.41
N TRP A 77 -17.66 -2.33 -2.10
CA TRP A 77 -16.42 -2.82 -1.48
C TRP A 77 -15.57 -1.67 -0.94
N LEU A 78 -15.37 -0.62 -1.75
CA LEU A 78 -14.59 0.54 -1.37
C LEU A 78 -15.14 1.23 -0.10
N HIS A 79 -16.48 1.37 0.00
CA HIS A 79 -17.12 1.93 1.19
C HIS A 79 -16.69 1.18 2.46
N HIS A 80 -16.84 -0.14 2.46
CA HIS A 80 -16.50 -0.96 3.62
C HIS A 80 -14.99 -1.04 3.88
N ALA A 81 -14.18 -1.04 2.82
CA ALA A 81 -12.73 -0.99 2.94
C ALA A 81 -12.24 0.31 3.59
N LEU A 82 -12.84 1.45 3.24
CA LEU A 82 -12.53 2.75 3.86
C LEU A 82 -12.98 2.81 5.33
N LEU A 83 -14.15 2.27 5.67
CA LEU A 83 -14.57 2.15 7.08
C LEU A 83 -13.60 1.29 7.90
N SER A 84 -13.15 0.18 7.32
CA SER A 84 -12.17 -0.70 7.97
C SER A 84 -10.81 -0.02 8.14
N LEU A 85 -10.33 0.68 7.12
CA LEU A 85 -9.08 1.44 7.19
C LEU A 85 -9.16 2.56 8.22
N ASP A 86 -10.24 3.33 8.24
CA ASP A 86 -10.43 4.40 9.21
C ASP A 86 -10.45 3.88 10.65
N LYS A 87 -11.12 2.74 10.88
CA LYS A 87 -11.07 2.05 12.17
C LYS A 87 -9.64 1.66 12.57
N SER A 88 -8.87 1.11 11.64
CA SER A 88 -7.46 0.71 11.86
C SER A 88 -6.55 1.92 12.12
N LEU A 89 -6.87 3.07 11.54
CA LEU A 89 -6.23 4.37 11.77
C LEU A 89 -6.84 5.14 12.98
N HIS A 90 -7.61 4.47 13.82
CA HIS A 90 -8.24 5.05 15.03
C HIS A 90 -9.12 6.28 14.74
N GLY A 91 -9.86 6.28 13.63
CA GLY A 91 -10.70 7.38 13.19
C GLY A 91 -9.92 8.60 12.66
N LYS A 92 -8.68 8.39 12.22
CA LYS A 92 -7.80 9.48 11.76
C LYS A 92 -7.68 9.57 10.22
N LEU A 93 -8.39 8.75 9.45
CA LEU A 93 -8.41 8.87 8.00
C LEU A 93 -9.12 10.17 7.59
N ASN A 94 -8.44 11.00 6.82
CA ASN A 94 -9.00 12.24 6.27
C ASN A 94 -9.51 11.96 4.85
N ILE A 95 -10.78 12.21 4.60
CA ILE A 95 -11.47 11.84 3.36
C ILE A 95 -11.88 13.10 2.62
N TYR A 96 -11.61 13.13 1.32
CA TYR A 96 -11.96 14.22 0.42
C TYR A 96 -12.54 13.67 -0.89
N GLN A 97 -13.20 14.53 -1.66
CA GLN A 97 -13.69 14.23 -3.00
C GLN A 97 -13.34 15.37 -3.95
N GLY A 98 -12.76 15.05 -5.11
CA GLY A 98 -12.41 16.02 -6.15
C GLY A 98 -11.07 15.74 -6.82
N ASP A 99 -10.44 16.81 -7.32
CA ASP A 99 -9.13 16.73 -7.99
C ASP A 99 -8.01 16.54 -6.97
N PRO A 100 -7.23 15.43 -7.09
CA PRO A 100 -6.15 15.15 -6.13
C PRO A 100 -5.03 16.19 -6.12
N LEU A 101 -4.70 16.82 -7.26
CA LEU A 101 -3.66 17.84 -7.29
C LEU A 101 -4.08 19.07 -6.47
N VAL A 102 -5.29 19.53 -6.67
CA VAL A 102 -5.84 20.68 -5.93
C VAL A 102 -5.87 20.37 -4.44
N ILE A 103 -6.49 19.25 -4.07
CA ILE A 103 -6.66 18.86 -2.66
C ILE A 103 -5.31 18.65 -1.96
N LEU A 104 -4.37 17.94 -2.56
CA LEU A 104 -3.06 17.71 -1.94
C LEU A 104 -2.24 18.99 -1.80
N THR A 105 -2.36 19.94 -2.75
CA THR A 105 -1.71 21.23 -2.66
C THR A 105 -2.28 22.06 -1.52
N GLU A 106 -3.62 22.20 -1.46
CA GLU A 106 -4.29 22.93 -0.38
C GLU A 106 -4.00 22.32 1.01
N LEU A 107 -4.02 21.00 1.11
CA LEU A 107 -3.69 20.30 2.36
C LEU A 107 -2.25 20.54 2.79
N ALA A 108 -1.31 20.54 1.84
CA ALA A 108 0.09 20.77 2.15
C ALA A 108 0.33 22.19 2.65
N GLU A 109 -0.27 23.19 1.99
CA GLU A 109 -0.16 24.61 2.37
C GLU A 109 -0.83 24.88 3.73
N ASN A 110 -2.09 24.46 3.89
CA ASN A 110 -2.88 24.74 5.09
C ASN A 110 -2.33 24.08 6.35
N ASN A 111 -1.61 22.97 6.21
CA ASN A 111 -1.04 22.22 7.34
C ASN A 111 0.47 22.37 7.46
N ASN A 112 1.10 23.22 6.63
CA ASN A 112 2.56 23.36 6.58
C ASN A 112 3.26 21.99 6.46
N ALA A 113 2.76 21.11 5.60
CA ALA A 113 3.32 19.79 5.41
C ALA A 113 4.69 19.86 4.71
N GLY A 114 5.62 19.03 5.15
CA GLY A 114 6.96 18.94 4.55
C GLY A 114 7.07 17.88 3.46
N ALA A 115 6.14 16.93 3.43
CA ALA A 115 6.20 15.80 2.51
C ALA A 115 4.82 15.29 2.11
N VAL A 116 4.76 14.68 0.90
CA VAL A 116 3.60 13.94 0.40
C VAL A 116 4.09 12.59 -0.12
N LEU A 117 3.58 11.50 0.44
CA LEU A 117 4.00 10.13 0.15
C LEU A 117 2.81 9.28 -0.30
N TRP A 118 3.09 8.34 -1.22
CA TRP A 118 2.09 7.35 -1.66
C TRP A 118 2.70 6.07 -2.22
N ASN A 119 1.88 5.00 -2.35
CA ASN A 119 2.25 3.82 -3.13
C ASN A 119 1.77 3.99 -4.57
N ARG A 120 2.59 3.61 -5.56
CA ARG A 120 2.28 3.78 -6.99
C ARG A 120 1.08 2.96 -7.42
N CYS A 121 0.24 3.56 -8.27
CA CYS A 121 -0.70 2.89 -9.15
C CYS A 121 -0.07 2.77 -10.55
N TYR A 122 -0.42 1.74 -11.30
CA TYR A 122 0.26 1.40 -12.56
C TYR A 122 -0.66 1.43 -13.78
N GLU A 123 -1.89 1.86 -13.61
CA GLU A 123 -2.81 2.17 -14.70
C GLU A 123 -2.34 3.45 -15.44
N PRO A 124 -2.45 3.51 -16.77
CA PRO A 124 -1.92 4.63 -17.57
C PRO A 124 -2.38 6.01 -17.10
N GLU A 125 -3.67 6.17 -16.83
CA GLU A 125 -4.24 7.43 -16.31
C GLU A 125 -3.66 7.80 -14.94
N SER A 126 -3.47 6.80 -14.06
CA SER A 126 -2.85 7.02 -12.75
C SER A 126 -1.38 7.42 -12.85
N ILE A 127 -0.63 6.83 -13.79
CA ILE A 127 0.78 7.17 -14.03
C ILE A 127 0.91 8.63 -14.50
N GLU A 128 0.10 9.04 -15.47
CA GLU A 128 0.09 10.41 -16.00
C GLU A 128 -0.27 11.42 -14.91
N ARG A 129 -1.40 11.21 -14.23
CA ARG A 129 -1.87 12.04 -13.11
C ARG A 129 -0.83 12.15 -12.01
N ASP A 130 -0.29 11.03 -11.55
CA ASP A 130 0.69 10.98 -10.45
C ASP A 130 2.00 11.66 -10.86
N GLY A 131 2.37 11.60 -12.13
CA GLY A 131 3.52 12.32 -12.70
C GLY A 131 3.34 13.83 -12.58
N LEU A 132 2.18 14.36 -12.96
CA LEU A 132 1.83 15.77 -12.85
C LEU A 132 1.79 16.24 -11.39
N ILE A 133 1.12 15.49 -10.52
CA ILE A 133 1.05 15.78 -9.08
C ILE A 133 2.47 15.84 -8.48
N LYS A 134 3.30 14.85 -8.79
CA LYS A 134 4.67 14.74 -8.27
C LYS A 134 5.54 15.92 -8.69
N SER A 135 5.43 16.36 -9.94
CA SER A 135 6.15 17.53 -10.44
C SER A 135 5.69 18.79 -9.73
N SER A 136 4.38 19.07 -9.75
CA SER A 136 3.80 20.29 -9.17
C SER A 136 4.10 20.45 -7.68
N LEU A 137 3.96 19.38 -6.90
CA LEU A 137 4.27 19.42 -5.46
C LEU A 137 5.76 19.59 -5.18
N LYS A 138 6.65 19.02 -6.02
CA LYS A 138 8.10 19.27 -5.92
C LYS A 138 8.48 20.69 -6.26
N ASP A 139 7.86 21.26 -7.29
CA ASP A 139 8.09 22.66 -7.70
C ASP A 139 7.63 23.63 -6.59
N ALA A 140 6.61 23.22 -5.80
CA ALA A 140 6.20 23.92 -4.57
C ALA A 140 7.14 23.69 -3.36
N GLY A 141 8.24 22.96 -3.53
CA GLY A 141 9.24 22.72 -2.49
C GLY A 141 9.00 21.54 -1.55
N LEU A 142 7.98 20.71 -1.81
CA LEU A 142 7.66 19.56 -0.98
C LEU A 142 8.58 18.35 -1.25
N ASN A 143 8.86 17.57 -0.22
CA ASN A 143 9.49 16.26 -0.39
C ASN A 143 8.44 15.24 -0.88
N VAL A 144 8.51 14.82 -2.14
CA VAL A 144 7.53 13.92 -2.75
C VAL A 144 8.15 12.58 -3.09
N GLN A 145 7.63 11.51 -2.49
CA GLN A 145 8.14 10.16 -2.71
C GLN A 145 6.99 9.20 -3.06
N SER A 146 7.31 8.20 -3.88
CA SER A 146 6.36 7.12 -4.21
C SER A 146 7.05 5.76 -4.14
N PHE A 147 6.32 4.75 -3.70
CA PHE A 147 6.85 3.42 -3.36
C PHE A 147 6.13 2.33 -4.16
N ASN A 148 6.77 1.16 -4.28
CA ASN A 148 6.10 -0.03 -4.76
C ASN A 148 5.37 -0.72 -3.59
N GLY A 149 4.07 -0.52 -3.52
CA GLY A 149 3.17 -1.20 -2.57
C GLY A 149 2.27 -2.25 -3.21
N SER A 150 2.36 -2.46 -4.54
CA SER A 150 1.33 -3.20 -5.30
C SER A 150 1.85 -4.32 -6.17
N LEU A 151 3.14 -4.34 -6.54
CA LEU A 151 3.71 -5.32 -7.45
C LEU A 151 4.88 -6.09 -6.83
N LEU A 152 5.07 -7.33 -7.26
CA LEU A 152 6.25 -8.15 -6.93
C LEU A 152 7.50 -7.61 -7.64
N TRP A 153 7.37 -7.30 -8.92
CA TRP A 153 8.41 -6.69 -9.76
C TRP A 153 7.84 -5.51 -10.53
N GLU A 154 8.50 -4.39 -10.47
CA GLU A 154 8.04 -3.23 -11.25
C GLU A 154 8.28 -3.43 -12.75
N PRO A 155 7.40 -2.89 -13.62
CA PRO A 155 7.43 -3.20 -15.06
C PRO A 155 8.77 -2.92 -15.74
N TRP A 156 9.48 -1.88 -15.34
CA TRP A 156 10.79 -1.52 -15.88
C TRP A 156 11.95 -2.42 -15.40
N GLN A 157 11.73 -3.24 -14.39
CA GLN A 157 12.75 -4.19 -13.89
C GLN A 157 12.80 -5.47 -14.72
N VAL A 158 11.73 -5.78 -15.48
CA VAL A 158 11.56 -7.05 -16.18
C VAL A 158 11.54 -6.81 -17.69
N LEU A 159 12.72 -6.69 -18.28
CA LEU A 159 12.90 -6.52 -19.71
C LEU A 159 13.67 -7.70 -20.30
N LYS A 160 13.56 -7.89 -21.63
CA LYS A 160 14.41 -8.83 -22.37
C LYS A 160 15.85 -8.33 -22.42
N LYS A 161 16.74 -9.15 -22.99
CA LYS A 161 18.15 -8.79 -23.16
C LYS A 161 18.42 -7.59 -24.10
N ASP A 162 17.45 -7.28 -24.96
CA ASP A 162 17.46 -6.16 -25.90
C ASP A 162 16.67 -4.95 -25.37
N ASP A 163 16.42 -4.91 -24.06
CA ASP A 163 15.65 -3.89 -23.35
C ASP A 163 14.21 -3.69 -23.86
N THR A 164 13.68 -4.64 -24.66
CA THR A 164 12.28 -4.61 -25.10
C THR A 164 11.37 -5.38 -24.14
N PRO A 165 10.09 -4.99 -24.05
CA PRO A 165 9.14 -5.67 -23.18
C PRO A 165 8.72 -7.04 -23.72
N TYR A 166 8.36 -7.93 -22.80
CA TYR A 166 7.71 -9.20 -23.12
C TYR A 166 6.26 -8.96 -23.56
N LYS A 167 5.77 -9.81 -24.47
CA LYS A 167 4.38 -9.79 -24.96
C LYS A 167 3.61 -11.08 -24.67
N VAL A 168 4.28 -12.07 -24.04
CA VAL A 168 3.72 -13.39 -23.75
C VAL A 168 4.03 -13.75 -22.31
N PHE A 169 3.06 -14.28 -21.58
CA PHE A 169 3.14 -14.55 -20.15
C PHE A 169 4.29 -15.50 -19.78
N THR A 170 4.36 -16.68 -20.39
CA THR A 170 5.35 -17.70 -19.99
C THR A 170 6.80 -17.21 -20.05
N PRO A 171 7.26 -16.57 -21.14
CA PRO A 171 8.59 -15.95 -21.16
C PRO A 171 8.75 -14.81 -20.14
N TYR A 172 7.72 -13.96 -19.96
CA TYR A 172 7.73 -12.89 -18.97
C TYR A 172 7.96 -13.45 -17.57
N TYR A 173 7.12 -14.40 -17.16
CA TYR A 173 7.15 -14.93 -15.81
C TYR A 173 8.38 -15.82 -15.56
N ARG A 174 8.57 -16.86 -16.41
CA ARG A 174 9.62 -17.88 -16.20
C ARG A 174 11.04 -17.39 -16.46
N ARG A 175 11.25 -16.55 -17.50
CA ARG A 175 12.57 -16.05 -17.90
C ARG A 175 12.82 -14.61 -17.48
N GLY A 176 11.77 -13.82 -17.33
CA GLY A 176 11.83 -12.45 -16.85
C GLY A 176 11.81 -12.41 -15.32
N CYS A 177 10.61 -12.55 -14.72
CA CYS A 177 10.40 -12.37 -13.28
C CYS A 177 11.25 -13.29 -12.41
N LEU A 178 11.15 -14.62 -12.62
CA LEU A 178 11.83 -15.61 -11.78
C LEU A 178 13.36 -15.62 -11.92
N SER A 179 13.93 -14.91 -12.91
CA SER A 179 15.37 -14.72 -13.03
C SER A 179 15.89 -13.48 -12.30
N LYS A 180 14.99 -12.64 -11.81
CA LYS A 180 15.35 -11.45 -11.01
C LYS A 180 15.54 -11.81 -9.54
N SER A 181 16.01 -10.86 -8.77
CA SER A 181 16.01 -10.98 -7.31
C SER A 181 14.60 -11.29 -6.80
N ALA A 182 14.51 -12.10 -5.75
CA ALA A 182 13.23 -12.38 -5.11
C ALA A 182 12.51 -11.05 -4.75
N PRO A 183 11.18 -11.03 -4.80
CA PRO A 183 10.42 -9.87 -4.32
C PRO A 183 10.83 -9.49 -2.89
N ARG A 184 10.69 -8.21 -2.53
CA ARG A 184 10.96 -7.82 -1.15
C ARG A 184 10.05 -8.58 -0.18
N ARG A 185 10.56 -8.91 1.00
CA ARG A 185 9.72 -9.45 2.08
C ARG A 185 8.69 -8.41 2.54
N PRO A 186 7.49 -8.85 3.00
CA PRO A 186 6.50 -7.96 3.60
C PRO A 186 7.08 -7.16 4.78
N LEU A 187 6.70 -5.89 4.85
CA LEU A 187 7.06 -5.02 5.96
C LEU A 187 6.06 -5.18 7.12
N ALA A 188 6.56 -5.12 8.34
CA ALA A 188 5.68 -5.06 9.50
C ALA A 188 4.90 -3.74 9.52
N GLN A 189 3.69 -3.76 10.07
CA GLN A 189 2.96 -2.55 10.41
C GLN A 189 3.79 -1.70 11.38
N PRO A 190 3.86 -0.36 11.20
CA PRO A 190 4.53 0.51 12.16
C PRO A 190 3.92 0.38 13.56
N ALA A 191 4.77 0.14 14.57
CA ALA A 191 4.32 -0.04 15.94
C ALA A 191 3.77 1.26 16.58
N ASN A 192 4.32 2.40 16.17
CA ASN A 192 3.92 3.73 16.67
C ASN A 192 3.58 4.62 15.46
N MET A 193 2.31 5.02 15.38
CA MET A 193 1.82 5.92 14.35
C MET A 193 1.33 7.21 15.02
N GLN A 194 1.97 8.32 14.76
CA GLN A 194 1.48 9.63 15.16
C GLN A 194 0.56 10.17 14.07
N LEU A 195 -0.75 9.96 14.22
CA LEU A 195 -1.75 10.28 13.21
C LEU A 195 -2.52 11.55 13.55
N HIS A 196 -2.79 12.38 12.55
CA HIS A 196 -3.53 13.62 12.70
C HIS A 196 -4.83 13.61 11.88
N LYS A 197 -5.95 13.94 12.55
CA LYS A 197 -7.26 14.17 11.91
C LYS A 197 -7.47 15.67 11.70
N LEU A 198 -7.83 16.05 10.51
CA LEU A 198 -8.16 17.42 10.14
C LEU A 198 -9.65 17.71 10.39
N GLU A 199 -9.98 18.96 10.66
CA GLU A 199 -11.37 19.35 11.03
C GLU A 199 -12.36 19.24 9.86
N HIS A 200 -11.92 19.47 8.62
CA HIS A 200 -12.80 19.55 7.43
C HIS A 200 -12.75 18.29 6.55
N SER A 201 -12.64 17.12 7.18
CA SER A 201 -12.70 15.84 6.48
C SER A 201 -14.13 15.35 6.34
N LEU A 202 -14.46 14.82 5.16
CA LEU A 202 -15.71 14.09 4.94
C LEU A 202 -15.77 12.80 5.76
N SER A 203 -16.97 12.26 5.97
CA SER A 203 -17.16 10.86 6.39
C SER A 203 -17.17 9.93 5.17
N VAL A 204 -17.05 8.63 5.40
CA VAL A 204 -17.18 7.62 4.32
C VAL A 204 -18.58 7.67 3.70
N ASP A 205 -19.61 7.93 4.51
CA ASP A 205 -21.01 7.99 4.04
C ASP A 205 -21.25 9.17 3.08
N ASP A 206 -20.55 10.29 3.27
CA ASP A 206 -20.65 11.46 2.40
C ASP A 206 -20.21 11.16 0.96
N LEU A 207 -19.38 10.13 0.74
CA LEU A 207 -18.95 9.70 -0.59
C LEU A 207 -20.07 9.01 -1.39
N SER A 208 -21.22 8.72 -0.79
CA SER A 208 -22.39 8.12 -1.45
C SER A 208 -22.05 6.89 -2.29
N LEU A 209 -21.19 6.00 -1.77
CA LEU A 209 -20.70 4.81 -2.49
C LEU A 209 -21.68 3.64 -2.48
N LEU A 210 -22.57 3.59 -1.48
CA LEU A 210 -23.54 2.51 -1.34
C LEU A 210 -24.68 2.61 -2.37
N PRO A 211 -25.24 1.47 -2.81
CA PRO A 211 -26.38 1.46 -3.74
C PRO A 211 -27.65 1.97 -3.06
N THR A 212 -28.50 2.62 -3.84
CA THR A 212 -29.85 3.03 -3.39
C THR A 212 -30.83 1.86 -3.42
N ILE A 213 -30.51 0.78 -4.17
CA ILE A 213 -31.32 -0.44 -4.28
C ILE A 213 -30.62 -1.52 -3.47
N GLY A 214 -31.31 -2.20 -2.56
CA GLY A 214 -30.76 -3.13 -1.58
C GLY A 214 -30.29 -4.50 -2.10
N TRP A 215 -29.63 -4.56 -3.25
CA TRP A 215 -29.04 -5.81 -3.79
C TRP A 215 -27.82 -6.28 -2.98
N ASP A 216 -27.18 -5.39 -2.28
CA ASP A 216 -25.96 -5.61 -1.50
C ASP A 216 -26.20 -6.29 -0.14
N LYS A 217 -27.46 -6.31 0.35
CA LYS A 217 -27.81 -6.71 1.72
C LYS A 217 -27.27 -8.07 2.16
N LYS A 218 -27.07 -9.02 1.23
CA LYS A 218 -26.52 -10.35 1.52
C LYS A 218 -25.02 -10.46 1.29
N MET A 219 -24.35 -9.45 0.77
CA MET A 219 -22.92 -9.54 0.46
C MET A 219 -22.07 -9.63 1.72
N HIS A 220 -22.48 -8.99 2.81
CA HIS A 220 -21.80 -9.07 4.10
C HIS A 220 -21.72 -10.48 4.69
N GLU A 221 -22.68 -11.35 4.34
CA GLU A 221 -22.68 -12.74 4.83
C GLU A 221 -21.51 -13.55 4.25
N HIS A 222 -20.88 -13.07 3.18
CA HIS A 222 -19.86 -13.78 2.42
C HIS A 222 -18.47 -13.13 2.45
N TRP A 223 -18.39 -11.87 2.91
CA TRP A 223 -17.16 -11.07 2.85
C TRP A 223 -16.92 -10.28 4.12
N ASP A 224 -15.79 -10.54 4.76
CA ASP A 224 -15.20 -9.64 5.74
C ASP A 224 -14.27 -8.68 4.99
N ILE A 225 -14.72 -7.43 4.80
CA ILE A 225 -14.00 -6.42 4.01
C ILE A 225 -13.05 -5.64 4.93
N SER A 226 -12.05 -6.34 5.45
CA SER A 226 -11.01 -5.79 6.31
C SER A 226 -9.63 -6.34 5.91
N GLU A 227 -8.59 -5.73 6.45
CA GLU A 227 -7.23 -6.26 6.34
C GLU A 227 -7.09 -7.62 7.06
N GLU A 228 -7.77 -7.78 8.20
CA GLU A 228 -7.81 -9.04 8.94
C GLU A 228 -8.57 -10.11 8.17
N GLY A 229 -9.75 -9.79 7.61
CA GLY A 229 -10.49 -10.71 6.74
C GLY A 229 -9.72 -11.14 5.50
N ALA A 230 -8.89 -10.27 4.94
CA ALA A 230 -7.98 -10.63 3.84
C ALA A 230 -6.91 -11.63 4.28
N LYS A 231 -6.35 -11.44 5.48
CA LYS A 231 -5.36 -12.33 6.09
C LYS A 231 -5.97 -13.68 6.43
N ASP A 232 -7.12 -13.71 7.09
CA ASP A 232 -7.82 -14.95 7.43
C ASP A 232 -8.15 -15.77 6.18
N ARG A 233 -8.54 -15.09 5.09
CA ARG A 233 -8.79 -15.72 3.80
C ARG A 233 -7.52 -16.32 3.18
N LEU A 234 -6.39 -15.62 3.29
CA LEU A 234 -5.10 -16.13 2.84
C LEU A 234 -4.67 -17.34 3.67
N ASP A 235 -4.78 -17.27 4.98
CA ASP A 235 -4.39 -18.33 5.91
C ASP A 235 -5.24 -19.60 5.67
N GLU A 236 -6.57 -19.46 5.55
CA GLU A 236 -7.47 -20.57 5.20
C GLU A 236 -7.08 -21.21 3.85
N PHE A 237 -6.78 -20.37 2.86
CA PHE A 237 -6.37 -20.88 1.54
C PHE A 237 -5.05 -21.63 1.59
N VAL A 238 -4.04 -21.11 2.27
CA VAL A 238 -2.72 -21.72 2.40
C VAL A 238 -2.80 -23.05 3.18
N PHE A 239 -3.64 -23.13 4.21
CA PHE A 239 -3.80 -24.37 4.98
C PHE A 239 -4.63 -25.43 4.27
N ASN A 240 -5.74 -25.05 3.62
CA ASN A 240 -6.72 -26.00 3.11
C ASN A 240 -6.86 -25.98 1.59
N GLY A 241 -6.89 -24.79 0.97
CA GLY A 241 -7.24 -24.62 -0.44
C GLY A 241 -6.13 -24.96 -1.41
N ILE A 242 -4.89 -24.67 -1.04
CA ILE A 242 -3.73 -24.79 -1.93
C ILE A 242 -3.37 -26.24 -2.27
N GLN A 243 -3.71 -27.21 -1.40
CA GLN A 243 -3.36 -28.62 -1.56
C GLN A 243 -3.91 -29.27 -2.83
N ASP A 244 -5.05 -28.80 -3.34
CA ASP A 244 -5.67 -29.28 -4.60
C ASP A 244 -5.92 -28.10 -5.56
N TYR A 245 -5.13 -27.04 -5.47
CA TYR A 245 -5.41 -25.77 -6.18
C TYR A 245 -5.40 -25.93 -7.70
N ARG A 246 -4.42 -26.67 -8.25
CA ARG A 246 -4.24 -26.80 -9.70
C ARG A 246 -5.48 -27.36 -10.40
N GLU A 247 -6.10 -28.38 -9.82
CA GLU A 247 -7.30 -29.01 -10.35
C GLU A 247 -8.56 -28.36 -9.75
N GLY A 248 -8.57 -28.15 -8.44
CA GLY A 248 -9.74 -27.69 -7.69
C GLY A 248 -10.25 -26.32 -8.13
N ARG A 249 -9.36 -25.42 -8.60
CA ARG A 249 -9.73 -24.10 -9.12
C ARG A 249 -10.68 -24.14 -10.33
N ASN A 250 -10.71 -25.25 -11.04
CA ASN A 250 -11.59 -25.42 -12.20
C ASN A 250 -13.04 -25.82 -11.82
N PHE A 251 -13.28 -26.11 -10.54
CA PHE A 251 -14.57 -26.57 -10.04
C PHE A 251 -15.20 -25.54 -9.10
N PRO A 252 -16.22 -24.76 -9.51
CA PRO A 252 -16.80 -23.69 -8.70
C PRO A 252 -17.39 -24.14 -7.35
N ASN A 253 -17.76 -25.42 -7.23
CA ASN A 253 -18.31 -26.01 -6.00
C ASN A 253 -17.24 -26.41 -4.97
N LYS A 254 -15.96 -26.42 -5.36
CA LYS A 254 -14.84 -26.72 -4.45
C LYS A 254 -14.35 -25.43 -3.76
N LYS A 255 -13.91 -25.58 -2.51
CA LYS A 255 -13.34 -24.47 -1.72
C LYS A 255 -11.82 -24.35 -1.91
N ASN A 256 -11.33 -24.49 -3.15
CA ASN A 256 -9.90 -24.49 -3.48
C ASN A 256 -9.37 -23.18 -4.06
N VAL A 257 -10.18 -22.12 -4.08
CA VAL A 257 -9.77 -20.80 -4.59
C VAL A 257 -9.54 -19.83 -3.45
N SER A 258 -8.52 -19.01 -3.57
CA SER A 258 -8.12 -18.06 -2.52
C SER A 258 -9.15 -16.95 -2.27
N ARG A 259 -9.93 -16.56 -3.28
CA ARG A 259 -10.82 -15.39 -3.27
C ARG A 259 -10.13 -14.09 -2.86
N LEU A 260 -8.81 -13.96 -3.11
CA LEU A 260 -8.03 -12.79 -2.74
C LEU A 260 -8.14 -11.64 -3.75
N SER A 261 -8.71 -11.86 -4.94
CA SER A 261 -8.71 -10.86 -6.00
C SER A 261 -9.28 -9.49 -5.59
N PRO A 262 -10.43 -9.38 -4.88
CA PRO A 262 -10.91 -8.06 -4.45
C PRO A 262 -10.00 -7.43 -3.39
N TYR A 263 -9.48 -8.20 -2.46
CA TYR A 263 -8.54 -7.69 -1.46
C TYR A 263 -7.23 -7.18 -2.07
N LEU A 264 -6.70 -7.87 -3.08
CA LEU A 264 -5.52 -7.44 -3.85
C LEU A 264 -5.83 -6.21 -4.71
N HIS A 265 -7.06 -6.08 -5.22
CA HIS A 265 -7.49 -4.92 -6.01
C HIS A 265 -7.55 -3.64 -5.17
N PHE A 266 -8.20 -3.70 -4.00
CA PHE A 266 -8.29 -2.56 -3.08
C PHE A 266 -7.07 -2.42 -2.15
N GLY A 267 -6.15 -3.36 -2.22
CA GLY A 267 -4.88 -3.32 -1.49
C GLY A 267 -5.00 -3.60 0.00
N GLN A 268 -6.05 -4.30 0.45
CA GLN A 268 -6.21 -4.74 1.84
C GLN A 268 -5.23 -5.85 2.22
N ILE A 269 -4.63 -6.50 1.22
CA ILE A 269 -3.48 -7.37 1.36
C ILE A 269 -2.50 -7.10 0.21
N SER A 270 -1.20 -7.18 0.49
CA SER A 270 -0.21 -7.04 -0.57
C SER A 270 0.02 -8.35 -1.32
N VAL A 271 0.41 -8.25 -2.58
CA VAL A 271 0.84 -9.41 -3.35
C VAL A 271 2.09 -10.06 -2.75
N ASN A 272 2.98 -9.27 -2.11
CA ASN A 272 4.15 -9.78 -1.41
C ASN A 272 3.76 -10.68 -0.23
N THR A 273 2.75 -10.29 0.55
CA THR A 273 2.22 -11.11 1.65
C THR A 273 1.66 -12.44 1.12
N ALA A 274 0.85 -12.40 0.06
CA ALA A 274 0.30 -13.63 -0.55
C ALA A 274 1.41 -14.53 -1.14
N TRP A 275 2.41 -13.94 -1.80
CA TRP A 275 3.55 -14.65 -2.36
C TRP A 275 4.36 -15.37 -1.29
N TYR A 276 4.71 -14.66 -0.22
CA TYR A 276 5.55 -15.24 0.84
C TYR A 276 4.79 -16.20 1.74
N ALA A 277 3.52 -15.98 2.03
CA ALA A 277 2.71 -16.93 2.79
C ALA A 277 2.65 -18.30 2.07
N ALA A 278 2.45 -18.31 0.75
CA ALA A 278 2.43 -19.53 -0.03
C ALA A 278 3.82 -20.21 -0.09
N ASN A 279 4.90 -19.44 -0.30
CA ASN A 279 6.27 -19.98 -0.32
C ASN A 279 6.74 -20.49 1.04
N ASP A 280 6.43 -19.78 2.12
CA ASP A 280 6.83 -20.18 3.47
C ASP A 280 6.06 -21.43 3.94
N ALA A 281 4.88 -21.69 3.38
CA ALA A 281 4.11 -22.92 3.58
C ALA A 281 4.47 -24.07 2.62
N ALA A 282 5.44 -23.88 1.73
CA ALA A 282 5.81 -24.86 0.71
C ALA A 282 6.11 -26.27 1.28
N ALA A 283 6.73 -26.34 2.47
CA ALA A 283 7.02 -27.61 3.15
C ALA A 283 5.76 -28.38 3.62
N LEU A 284 4.60 -27.72 3.67
CA LEU A 284 3.31 -28.30 4.04
C LEU A 284 2.48 -28.70 2.81
N ILE A 285 2.96 -28.42 1.61
CA ILE A 285 2.24 -28.66 0.36
C ILE A 285 2.78 -29.93 -0.29
N ASP A 286 1.95 -30.97 -0.34
CA ASP A 286 2.34 -32.30 -0.86
C ASP A 286 2.69 -32.28 -2.36
N ASN A 287 2.17 -31.31 -3.10
CA ASN A 287 2.36 -31.21 -4.55
C ASN A 287 2.85 -29.81 -4.96
N GLU A 288 4.13 -29.71 -5.28
CA GLU A 288 4.77 -28.46 -5.74
C GLU A 288 4.06 -27.81 -6.94
N SER A 289 3.34 -28.60 -7.78
CA SER A 289 2.60 -28.04 -8.91
C SER A 289 1.39 -27.19 -8.47
N ASN A 290 0.82 -27.42 -7.29
CA ASN A 290 -0.24 -26.59 -6.73
C ASN A 290 0.31 -25.22 -6.33
N LEU A 291 1.45 -25.20 -5.63
CA LEU A 291 2.16 -23.97 -5.28
C LEU A 291 2.55 -23.17 -6.54
N ASP A 292 3.23 -23.83 -7.50
CA ASP A 292 3.66 -23.18 -8.75
C ASP A 292 2.48 -22.61 -9.53
N THR A 293 1.34 -23.30 -9.55
CA THR A 293 0.13 -22.82 -10.19
C THR A 293 -0.39 -21.55 -9.48
N PHE A 294 -0.45 -21.55 -8.15
CA PHE A 294 -0.91 -20.35 -7.42
C PHE A 294 0.02 -19.15 -7.61
N LEU A 295 1.33 -19.36 -7.49
CA LEU A 295 2.33 -18.31 -7.72
C LEU A 295 2.28 -17.80 -9.16
N SER A 296 1.99 -18.68 -10.12
CA SER A 296 1.78 -18.29 -11.53
C SER A 296 0.54 -17.42 -11.72
N GLU A 297 -0.54 -17.62 -10.95
CA GLU A 297 -1.72 -16.73 -11.00
C GLU A 297 -1.41 -15.33 -10.43
N LEU A 298 -0.59 -15.24 -9.37
CA LEU A 298 -0.06 -13.95 -8.96
C LEU A 298 0.81 -13.33 -10.07
N GLY A 299 1.60 -14.15 -10.77
CA GLY A 299 2.37 -13.73 -11.94
C GLY A 299 1.49 -13.21 -13.09
N TRP A 300 0.29 -13.76 -13.31
CA TRP A 300 -0.67 -13.24 -14.30
C TRP A 300 -1.17 -11.85 -13.93
N ARG A 301 -1.40 -11.58 -12.65
CA ARG A 301 -1.71 -10.23 -12.17
C ARG A 301 -0.57 -9.26 -12.49
N GLU A 302 0.67 -9.63 -12.19
CA GLU A 302 1.86 -8.83 -12.52
C GLU A 302 1.93 -8.56 -14.04
N PHE A 303 1.69 -9.59 -14.85
CA PHE A 303 1.73 -9.46 -16.31
C PHE A 303 0.65 -8.53 -16.86
N SER A 304 -0.53 -8.50 -16.24
CA SER A 304 -1.60 -7.56 -16.61
C SER A 304 -1.17 -6.10 -16.39
N TYR A 305 -0.61 -5.78 -15.23
CA TYR A 305 -0.04 -4.45 -14.97
C TYR A 305 1.15 -4.13 -15.87
N TYR A 306 1.99 -5.12 -16.13
CA TYR A 306 3.13 -5.01 -17.04
C TYR A 306 2.69 -4.64 -18.46
N LEU A 307 1.64 -5.28 -18.96
CA LEU A 307 1.06 -4.97 -20.28
C LEU A 307 0.47 -3.56 -20.31
N LEU A 308 -0.30 -3.17 -19.30
CA LEU A 308 -0.86 -1.81 -19.21
C LEU A 308 0.24 -0.74 -19.19
N TYR A 309 1.33 -0.99 -18.48
CA TYR A 309 2.46 -0.05 -18.41
C TYR A 309 3.17 0.11 -19.76
N HIS A 310 3.52 -0.99 -20.43
CA HIS A 310 4.30 -0.96 -21.67
C HIS A 310 3.46 -0.75 -22.93
N PHE A 311 2.16 -1.05 -22.86
CA PHE A 311 1.22 -0.97 -23.98
C PHE A 311 -0.08 -0.29 -23.53
N PRO A 312 -0.05 1.00 -23.17
CA PRO A 312 -1.18 1.70 -22.58
C PRO A 312 -2.40 1.82 -23.50
N ALA A 313 -2.22 1.60 -24.80
CA ALA A 313 -3.30 1.60 -25.80
C ALA A 313 -3.98 0.23 -25.97
N LEU A 314 -3.67 -0.77 -25.14
CA LEU A 314 -4.43 -2.03 -25.14
C LEU A 314 -5.87 -1.75 -24.70
N PRO A 315 -6.89 -2.35 -25.44
CA PRO A 315 -8.30 -2.16 -25.12
C PRO A 315 -8.70 -2.76 -23.79
#